data_759d0ecd60c6a09d69e5f2a7740ea9dc
#
_entry.id   759d0ecd60c6a09d69e5f2a7740ea9dc
#
_cell.length_a   1.000
_cell.length_b   1.000
_cell.length_c   1.000
_cell.angle_alpha   90.00
_cell.angle_beta   90.00
_cell.angle_gamma   90.00
#
_symmetry.space_group_name_H-M   'P 1'
#
loop_
_entity.id
_entity.type
_entity.pdbx_description
1 polymer ?
#
loop_
_entity_poly.entity_id
_entity_poly.type
_entity_poly.pdbx_seq_one_letter_code
_entity_poly.pdbx_strand_id
1 'polypeptide(L)'
;LPSGKTSKVKSIVTYDGELDYAFPPQCVTITLEDEIDVSRGEMLVHPDNLPIADRNFEAMLVWMDEEPMDASKQFYIKHTTNLTRARVDSIRYKVNVNTMEQLSVDNGKLTTDDLPMKLNEIARVVFTTGKELFFDPYQKNKQTGAFILIDPITNNTSAVGMIIDRVDARDMVTEDALAVLNLPE
;
A
#
# COMPACT_ATOMS: atom_id res chain seq x y z
N LEU A 1 -7.50 -0.03 -15.29
CA LEU A 1 -6.76 -1.13 -14.69
C LEU A 1 -7.65 -1.86 -13.69
N PRO A 2 -7.57 -3.17 -13.60
CA PRO A 2 -6.54 -4.07 -14.13
C PRO A 2 -6.76 -4.56 -15.58
N SER A 3 -7.94 -4.34 -16.15
CA SER A 3 -8.34 -4.98 -17.43
C SER A 3 -7.41 -4.67 -18.63
N GLY A 4 -6.65 -3.57 -18.57
CA GLY A 4 -5.83 -3.09 -19.68
C GLY A 4 -6.62 -2.59 -20.91
N LYS A 5 -7.96 -2.58 -20.84
CA LYS A 5 -8.80 -2.04 -21.91
C LYS A 5 -8.62 -0.53 -22.00
N THR A 6 -8.66 -0.01 -23.21
CA THR A 6 -8.55 1.42 -23.51
C THR A 6 -9.84 1.92 -24.16
N SER A 7 -10.22 3.14 -23.85
CA SER A 7 -11.34 3.86 -24.46
C SER A 7 -11.08 5.35 -24.40
N LYS A 8 -11.90 6.12 -25.08
CA LYS A 8 -11.88 7.58 -24.97
C LYS A 8 -12.99 8.05 -24.05
N VAL A 9 -12.73 9.17 -23.36
CA VAL A 9 -13.76 9.86 -22.60
C VAL A 9 -14.73 10.49 -23.60
N LYS A 10 -16.00 10.11 -23.51
CA LYS A 10 -17.07 10.66 -24.35
C LYS A 10 -17.64 11.93 -23.75
N SER A 11 -17.88 11.95 -22.45
CA SER A 11 -18.34 13.14 -21.73
C SER A 11 -17.93 13.10 -20.26
N ILE A 12 -17.87 14.27 -19.67
CA ILE A 12 -17.67 14.48 -18.22
C ILE A 12 -18.92 15.21 -17.72
N VAL A 13 -19.63 14.63 -16.78
CA VAL A 13 -20.94 15.10 -16.33
C VAL A 13 -20.95 15.34 -14.83
N THR A 14 -21.56 16.45 -14.41
CA THR A 14 -21.90 16.75 -13.02
C THR A 14 -23.41 16.94 -12.87
N TYR A 15 -23.86 17.23 -11.65
CA TYR A 15 -25.26 17.58 -11.41
C TYR A 15 -25.68 18.83 -12.21
N ASP A 16 -24.78 19.78 -12.40
CA ASP A 16 -25.04 21.05 -13.09
C ASP A 16 -24.92 20.95 -14.63
N GLY A 17 -24.54 19.79 -15.17
CA GLY A 17 -24.42 19.54 -16.60
C GLY A 17 -23.06 18.98 -17.04
N GLU A 18 -22.81 19.06 -18.34
CA GLU A 18 -21.56 18.60 -18.95
C GLU A 18 -20.43 19.61 -18.76
N LEU A 19 -19.21 19.08 -18.59
CA LEU A 19 -17.99 19.86 -18.43
C LEU A 19 -16.99 19.50 -19.54
N ASP A 20 -16.25 20.49 -20.02
CA ASP A 20 -15.15 20.28 -20.97
C ASP A 20 -13.93 19.65 -20.29
N TYR A 21 -13.74 19.91 -19.00
CA TYR A 21 -12.64 19.35 -18.20
C TYR A 21 -13.02 19.23 -16.74
N ALA A 22 -12.33 18.32 -16.03
CA ALA A 22 -12.45 18.17 -14.58
C ALA A 22 -11.06 18.10 -13.93
N PHE A 23 -10.97 18.53 -12.68
CA PHE A 23 -9.74 18.54 -11.90
C PHE A 23 -9.99 18.07 -10.45
N PRO A 24 -8.97 17.55 -9.75
CA PRO A 24 -9.12 17.20 -8.35
C PRO A 24 -9.45 18.42 -7.48
N PRO A 25 -10.34 18.29 -6.47
CA PRO A 25 -11.00 17.06 -6.01
C PRO A 25 -12.44 16.88 -6.53
N GLN A 26 -12.76 17.35 -7.72
CA GLN A 26 -14.12 17.23 -8.26
C GLN A 26 -14.61 15.80 -8.36
N CYS A 27 -15.86 15.57 -7.94
CA CYS A 27 -16.58 14.32 -8.18
C CYS A 27 -17.37 14.46 -9.48
N VAL A 28 -17.06 13.62 -10.46
CA VAL A 28 -17.68 13.67 -11.80
C VAL A 28 -18.12 12.27 -12.23
N THR A 29 -19.08 12.22 -13.13
CA THR A 29 -19.44 11.03 -13.88
C THR A 29 -18.72 11.07 -15.23
N ILE A 30 -17.99 10.04 -15.56
CA ILE A 30 -17.31 9.89 -16.85
C ILE A 30 -18.06 8.87 -17.67
N THR A 31 -18.40 9.19 -18.93
CA THR A 31 -18.89 8.23 -19.91
C THR A 31 -17.77 7.93 -20.92
N LEU A 32 -17.72 6.70 -21.37
CA LEU A 32 -16.71 6.23 -22.33
C LEU A 32 -17.34 6.01 -23.72
N GLU A 33 -16.53 6.06 -24.77
CA GLU A 33 -17.00 5.77 -26.13
C GLU A 33 -17.33 4.28 -26.31
N ASP A 34 -16.55 3.41 -25.65
CA ASP A 34 -16.74 1.96 -25.68
C ASP A 34 -17.46 1.46 -24.43
N GLU A 35 -18.19 0.38 -24.55
CA GLU A 35 -18.85 -0.30 -23.44
C GLU A 35 -17.82 -1.12 -22.65
N ILE A 36 -17.23 -0.49 -21.63
CA ILE A 36 -16.25 -1.10 -20.72
C ILE A 36 -16.86 -1.11 -19.32
N ASP A 37 -16.94 -2.30 -18.74
CA ASP A 37 -17.31 -2.45 -17.33
C ASP A 37 -16.16 -1.98 -16.44
N VAL A 38 -16.46 -1.06 -15.52
CA VAL A 38 -15.50 -0.49 -14.55
C VAL A 38 -16.12 -0.59 -13.16
N SER A 39 -15.48 -1.37 -12.32
CA SER A 39 -15.95 -1.65 -10.96
C SER A 39 -15.22 -0.81 -9.91
N ARG A 40 -15.82 -0.74 -8.71
CA ARG A 40 -15.19 -0.07 -7.56
C ARG A 40 -13.86 -0.74 -7.21
N GLY A 41 -12.83 0.07 -7.06
CA GLY A 41 -11.44 -0.37 -6.81
C GLY A 41 -10.59 -0.36 -8.07
N GLU A 42 -11.20 -0.25 -9.24
CA GLU A 42 -10.47 -0.10 -10.50
C GLU A 42 -10.06 1.36 -10.74
N MET A 43 -9.07 1.55 -11.61
CA MET A 43 -8.48 2.86 -11.86
C MET A 43 -8.47 3.19 -13.35
N LEU A 44 -9.01 4.34 -13.70
CA LEU A 44 -8.82 4.95 -15.02
C LEU A 44 -7.52 5.74 -15.01
N VAL A 45 -6.65 5.45 -15.96
CA VAL A 45 -5.31 6.05 -16.05
C VAL A 45 -5.01 6.48 -17.47
N HIS A 46 -4.12 7.46 -17.63
CA HIS A 46 -3.61 7.81 -18.95
C HIS A 46 -2.64 6.72 -19.44
N PRO A 47 -2.68 6.31 -20.72
CA PRO A 47 -1.81 5.24 -21.24
C PRO A 47 -0.31 5.51 -21.03
N ASP A 48 0.11 6.76 -21.09
CA ASP A 48 1.51 7.17 -20.92
C ASP A 48 1.91 7.48 -19.46
N ASN A 49 0.99 7.30 -18.51
CA ASN A 49 1.24 7.57 -17.10
C ASN A 49 0.59 6.48 -16.24
N LEU A 50 1.17 5.29 -16.31
CA LEU A 50 0.70 4.13 -15.55
C LEU A 50 1.27 4.15 -14.13
N PRO A 51 0.47 3.80 -13.11
CA PRO A 51 0.95 3.53 -11.77
C PRO A 51 1.76 2.23 -11.74
N ILE A 52 2.49 2.03 -10.66
CA ILE A 52 3.09 0.74 -10.35
C ILE A 52 1.95 -0.24 -10.02
N ALA A 53 2.02 -1.45 -10.59
CA ALA A 53 1.08 -2.53 -10.33
C ALA A 53 1.85 -3.67 -9.65
N ASP A 54 1.62 -3.89 -8.37
CA ASP A 54 2.30 -4.95 -7.61
C ASP A 54 1.46 -5.38 -6.39
N ARG A 55 1.75 -6.58 -5.88
CA ARG A 55 1.23 -7.10 -4.61
C ARG A 55 2.20 -6.89 -3.47
N ASN A 56 3.48 -6.69 -3.79
CA ASN A 56 4.57 -6.58 -2.84
C ASN A 56 5.15 -5.17 -2.89
N PHE A 57 5.13 -4.49 -1.77
CA PHE A 57 5.64 -3.13 -1.69
C PHE A 57 6.20 -2.82 -0.31
N GLU A 58 7.03 -1.81 -0.25
CA GLU A 58 7.55 -1.24 0.98
C GLU A 58 6.87 0.07 1.31
N ALA A 59 6.64 0.30 2.60
CA ALA A 59 6.04 1.52 3.08
C ALA A 59 6.63 1.97 4.42
N MET A 60 6.61 3.27 4.67
CA MET A 60 6.69 3.80 6.02
C MET A 60 5.33 3.63 6.68
N LEU A 61 5.30 2.96 7.81
CA LEU A 61 4.10 2.67 8.60
C LEU A 61 4.16 3.39 9.93
N VAL A 62 3.06 4.00 10.33
CA VAL A 62 2.84 4.55 11.67
C VAL A 62 1.79 3.72 12.36
N TRP A 63 2.14 3.09 13.48
CA TRP A 63 1.21 2.28 14.26
C TRP A 63 0.37 3.17 15.17
N MET A 64 -0.95 3.00 15.14
CA MET A 64 -1.92 3.87 15.83
C MET A 64 -2.79 3.12 16.85
N ASP A 65 -2.60 1.79 16.95
CA ASP A 65 -3.35 0.97 17.90
C ASP A 65 -2.62 0.92 19.26
N GLU A 66 -3.38 0.84 20.35
CA GLU A 66 -2.84 0.67 21.71
C GLU A 66 -2.21 -0.72 21.87
N GLU A 67 -2.78 -1.74 21.21
CA GLU A 67 -2.21 -3.08 21.19
C GLU A 67 -1.02 -3.14 20.23
N PRO A 68 0.09 -3.78 20.63
CA PRO A 68 1.22 -3.98 19.74
C PRO A 68 0.83 -4.76 18.49
N MET A 69 1.49 -4.45 17.37
CA MET A 69 1.26 -5.12 16.11
C MET A 69 1.59 -6.61 16.21
N ASP A 70 0.60 -7.46 15.91
CA ASP A 70 0.84 -8.88 15.70
C ASP A 70 1.18 -9.13 14.22
N ALA A 71 2.45 -9.43 13.93
CA ALA A 71 2.94 -9.68 12.58
C ALA A 71 2.35 -10.94 11.94
N SER A 72 1.84 -11.89 12.73
CA SER A 72 1.16 -13.09 12.23
C SER A 72 -0.25 -12.81 11.73
N LYS A 73 -0.82 -11.68 12.10
CA LYS A 73 -2.18 -11.27 11.78
C LYS A 73 -2.27 -10.69 10.37
N GLN A 74 -3.33 -11.04 9.67
CA GLN A 74 -3.69 -10.38 8.43
C GLN A 74 -4.59 -9.19 8.71
N PHE A 75 -4.28 -8.04 8.13
CA PHE A 75 -5.09 -6.82 8.20
C PHE A 75 -5.88 -6.63 6.90
N TYR A 76 -6.93 -5.82 6.94
CA TYR A 76 -7.43 -5.21 5.73
C TYR A 76 -6.61 -3.97 5.41
N ILE A 77 -6.17 -3.86 4.17
CA ILE A 77 -5.59 -2.63 3.62
C ILE A 77 -6.65 -1.92 2.80
N LYS A 78 -6.90 -0.65 3.13
CA LYS A 78 -7.72 0.24 2.32
C LYS A 78 -6.80 1.23 1.62
N HIS A 79 -6.72 1.08 0.32
CA HIS A 79 -5.91 1.90 -0.58
C HIS A 79 -6.83 2.51 -1.64
N THR A 80 -6.95 3.83 -1.66
CA THR A 80 -7.95 4.53 -2.48
C THR A 80 -9.35 3.97 -2.26
N THR A 81 -10.01 3.44 -3.29
CA THR A 81 -11.31 2.76 -3.24
C THR A 81 -11.20 1.24 -3.12
N ASN A 82 -9.97 0.69 -3.14
CA ASN A 82 -9.70 -0.73 -3.04
C ASN A 82 -9.61 -1.17 -1.57
N LEU A 83 -10.18 -2.34 -1.27
CA LEU A 83 -10.08 -3.00 0.02
C LEU A 83 -9.68 -4.46 -0.20
N THR A 84 -8.55 -4.87 0.35
CA THR A 84 -8.06 -6.25 0.27
C THR A 84 -7.35 -6.64 1.56
N ARG A 85 -6.94 -7.91 1.68
CA ARG A 85 -6.12 -8.35 2.80
C ARG A 85 -4.67 -8.01 2.55
N ALA A 86 -3.95 -7.70 3.61
CA ALA A 86 -2.51 -7.47 3.61
C ALA A 86 -1.87 -8.24 4.77
N ARG A 87 -0.65 -8.69 4.52
CA ARG A 87 0.22 -9.31 5.51
C ARG A 87 1.49 -8.47 5.62
N VAL A 88 1.99 -8.34 6.83
CA VAL A 88 3.33 -7.83 7.09
C VAL A 88 4.32 -8.99 6.89
N ASP A 89 5.25 -8.85 5.97
CA ASP A 89 6.26 -9.87 5.72
C ASP A 89 7.50 -9.63 6.59
N SER A 90 7.97 -8.39 6.65
CA SER A 90 9.10 -8.03 7.50
C SER A 90 9.09 -6.55 7.90
N ILE A 91 9.76 -6.25 9.00
CA ILE A 91 10.08 -4.88 9.42
C ILE A 91 11.58 -4.67 9.17
N ARG A 92 11.92 -3.80 8.22
CA ARG A 92 13.31 -3.51 7.88
C ARG A 92 14.02 -2.75 9.00
N TYR A 93 13.38 -1.71 9.51
CA TYR A 93 13.87 -0.92 10.64
C TYR A 93 12.74 -0.08 11.24
N LYS A 94 12.93 0.30 12.49
CA LYS A 94 12.14 1.36 13.15
C LYS A 94 12.88 2.68 13.13
N VAL A 95 12.15 3.78 13.25
CA VAL A 95 12.73 5.12 13.33
C VAL A 95 12.60 5.62 14.76
N ASN A 96 13.71 5.99 15.37
CA ASN A 96 13.67 6.76 16.61
C ASN A 96 13.27 8.20 16.29
N VAL A 97 12.06 8.59 16.68
CA VAL A 97 11.49 9.91 16.35
C VAL A 97 12.25 11.09 16.98
N ASN A 98 13.03 10.85 18.03
CA ASN A 98 13.79 11.91 18.71
C ASN A 98 15.16 12.14 18.07
N THR A 99 15.83 11.06 17.63
CA THR A 99 17.19 11.13 17.06
C THR A 99 17.19 10.98 15.54
N MET A 100 16.05 10.59 14.95
CA MET A 100 15.90 10.24 13.52
C MET A 100 16.79 9.08 13.07
N GLU A 101 17.31 8.30 14.02
CA GLU A 101 18.14 7.13 13.73
C GLU A 101 17.29 5.92 13.32
N GLN A 102 17.83 5.13 12.42
CA GLN A 102 17.25 3.83 12.06
C GLN A 102 17.72 2.76 13.04
N LEU A 103 16.75 2.05 13.61
CA LEU A 103 16.96 0.96 14.55
C LEU A 103 16.56 -0.34 13.87
N SER A 104 17.48 -1.27 13.69
CA SER A 104 17.24 -2.60 13.12
C SER A 104 17.96 -3.68 13.91
N VAL A 105 17.58 -4.93 13.68
CA VAL A 105 18.26 -6.08 14.27
C VAL A 105 19.69 -6.19 13.73
N ASP A 106 19.87 -5.93 12.42
CA ASP A 106 21.17 -6.02 11.75
C ASP A 106 22.22 -5.05 12.29
N ASN A 107 21.78 -3.86 12.74
CA ASN A 107 22.69 -2.88 13.36
C ASN A 107 22.82 -3.05 14.89
N GLY A 108 22.22 -4.11 15.46
CA GLY A 108 22.28 -4.44 16.88
C GLY A 108 21.55 -3.45 17.81
N LYS A 109 20.72 -2.56 17.26
CA LYS A 109 19.96 -1.56 18.04
C LYS A 109 18.58 -2.04 18.45
N LEU A 110 18.08 -3.16 17.88
CA LEU A 110 16.83 -3.83 18.24
C LEU A 110 17.08 -5.33 18.47
N THR A 111 16.25 -5.91 19.32
CA THR A 111 16.10 -7.37 19.43
C THR A 111 14.88 -7.84 18.62
N THR A 112 14.74 -9.14 18.40
CA THR A 112 13.54 -9.71 17.75
C THR A 112 12.26 -9.42 18.51
N ASP A 113 12.34 -9.30 19.85
CA ASP A 113 11.19 -8.98 20.71
C ASP A 113 10.76 -7.50 20.60
N ASP A 114 11.66 -6.64 20.11
CA ASP A 114 11.36 -5.22 19.86
C ASP A 114 10.75 -4.97 18.49
N LEU A 115 10.73 -5.97 17.58
CA LEU A 115 10.20 -5.82 16.23
C LEU A 115 8.70 -5.48 16.18
N PRO A 116 7.80 -6.07 17.01
CA PRO A 116 6.41 -5.66 17.03
C PRO A 116 6.28 -4.16 17.25
N MET A 117 5.54 -3.49 16.36
CA MET A 117 5.32 -2.04 16.47
C MET A 117 4.36 -1.74 17.62
N LYS A 118 4.67 -0.71 18.40
CA LYS A 118 3.84 -0.17 19.48
C LYS A 118 3.24 1.17 19.05
N LEU A 119 2.25 1.63 19.80
CA LEU A 119 1.59 2.92 19.57
C LEU A 119 2.59 4.05 19.29
N ASN A 120 2.34 4.81 18.23
CA ASN A 120 3.15 5.93 17.75
C ASN A 120 4.55 5.57 17.22
N GLU A 121 4.87 4.29 17.08
CA GLU A 121 6.12 3.90 16.43
C GLU A 121 6.02 4.01 14.91
N ILE A 122 7.15 4.35 14.30
CA ILE A 122 7.31 4.47 12.85
C ILE A 122 8.32 3.43 12.39
N ALA A 123 7.98 2.68 11.33
CA ALA A 123 8.85 1.66 10.78
C ALA A 123 8.77 1.60 9.25
N ARG A 124 9.84 1.10 8.61
CA ARG A 124 9.82 0.65 7.23
C ARG A 124 9.43 -0.82 7.19
N VAL A 125 8.36 -1.10 6.50
CA VAL A 125 7.68 -2.40 6.52
C VAL A 125 7.47 -2.91 5.10
N VAL A 126 7.64 -4.21 4.91
CA VAL A 126 7.35 -4.93 3.66
C VAL A 126 5.97 -5.56 3.78
N PHE A 127 5.19 -5.41 2.74
CA PHE A 127 3.82 -5.93 2.66
C PHE A 127 3.62 -6.84 1.46
N THR A 128 2.79 -7.88 1.67
CA THR A 128 2.15 -8.63 0.60
C THR A 128 0.64 -8.48 0.70
N THR A 129 -0.01 -8.18 -0.42
CA THR A 129 -1.46 -8.03 -0.52
C THR A 129 -2.13 -9.17 -1.26
N GLY A 130 -3.40 -9.45 -0.93
CA GLY A 130 -4.18 -10.50 -1.57
C GLY A 130 -4.54 -10.22 -3.04
N LYS A 131 -4.57 -8.94 -3.42
CA LYS A 131 -4.77 -8.47 -4.79
C LYS A 131 -3.71 -7.45 -5.15
N GLU A 132 -3.41 -7.34 -6.43
CA GLU A 132 -2.55 -6.29 -6.97
C GLU A 132 -3.13 -4.90 -6.64
N LEU A 133 -2.29 -4.01 -6.19
CA LEU A 133 -2.59 -2.59 -5.98
C LEU A 133 -1.95 -1.76 -7.09
N PHE A 134 -2.60 -0.66 -7.42
CA PHE A 134 -2.13 0.31 -8.42
C PHE A 134 -1.76 1.58 -7.69
N PHE A 135 -0.47 1.80 -7.48
CA PHE A 135 0.02 2.87 -6.63
C PHE A 135 1.17 3.67 -7.26
N ASP A 136 1.39 4.84 -6.76
CA ASP A 136 2.62 5.60 -6.94
C ASP A 136 3.34 5.72 -5.60
N PRO A 137 4.66 5.91 -5.58
CA PRO A 137 5.36 6.34 -4.37
C PRO A 137 4.70 7.57 -3.75
N TYR A 138 4.54 7.58 -2.43
CA TYR A 138 3.87 8.68 -1.71
C TYR A 138 4.45 10.07 -2.01
N GLN A 139 5.77 10.14 -2.24
CA GLN A 139 6.44 11.39 -2.61
C GLN A 139 6.00 11.90 -4.00
N LYS A 140 5.67 10.99 -4.93
CA LYS A 140 5.20 11.33 -6.27
C LYS A 140 3.71 11.70 -6.25
N ASN A 141 2.89 10.89 -5.59
CA ASN A 141 1.44 11.11 -5.51
C ASN A 141 0.90 10.66 -4.15
N LYS A 142 0.55 11.62 -3.30
CA LYS A 142 0.06 11.34 -1.95
C LYS A 142 -1.27 10.59 -1.92
N GLN A 143 -2.12 10.74 -2.92
CA GLN A 143 -3.44 10.11 -2.95
C GLN A 143 -3.35 8.62 -3.29
N THR A 144 -2.49 8.25 -4.23
CA THR A 144 -2.27 6.86 -4.64
C THR A 144 -1.11 6.20 -3.90
N GLY A 145 -0.34 6.94 -3.11
CA GLY A 145 0.77 6.44 -2.29
C GLY A 145 0.44 6.25 -0.81
N ALA A 146 -0.79 6.52 -0.38
CA ALA A 146 -1.20 6.38 1.01
C ALA A 146 -2.23 5.26 1.20
N PHE A 147 -2.20 4.61 2.37
CA PHE A 147 -3.18 3.58 2.75
C PHE A 147 -3.39 3.56 4.26
N ILE A 148 -4.43 2.87 4.67
CA ILE A 148 -4.66 2.53 6.08
C ILE A 148 -4.74 1.01 6.24
N LEU A 149 -4.30 0.53 7.42
CA LEU A 149 -4.55 -0.83 7.89
C LEU A 149 -5.74 -0.83 8.84
N ILE A 150 -6.62 -1.78 8.65
CA ILE A 150 -7.84 -1.97 9.43
C ILE A 150 -7.79 -3.34 10.07
N ASP A 151 -8.01 -3.43 11.36
CA ASP A 151 -8.14 -4.69 12.07
C ASP A 151 -9.41 -5.43 11.61
N PRO A 152 -9.31 -6.68 11.17
CA PRO A 152 -10.46 -7.42 10.65
C PRO A 152 -11.48 -7.82 11.71
N ILE A 153 -11.13 -7.76 13.00
CA ILE A 153 -12.01 -8.13 14.11
C ILE A 153 -12.73 -6.92 14.65
N THR A 154 -11.97 -5.86 14.97
CA THR A 154 -12.52 -4.65 15.60
C THR A 154 -13.04 -3.64 14.57
N ASN A 155 -12.61 -3.74 13.31
CA ASN A 155 -12.80 -2.74 12.24
C ASN A 155 -12.21 -1.36 12.55
N ASN A 156 -11.34 -1.26 13.53
CA ASN A 156 -10.60 -0.04 13.84
C ASN A 156 -9.42 0.15 12.88
N THR A 157 -9.05 1.40 12.63
CA THR A 157 -7.81 1.71 11.93
C THR A 157 -6.64 1.47 12.86
N SER A 158 -5.80 0.48 12.55
CA SER A 158 -4.63 0.13 13.36
C SER A 158 -3.35 0.84 12.92
N ALA A 159 -3.26 1.26 11.65
CA ALA A 159 -2.08 1.98 11.15
C ALA A 159 -2.39 2.80 9.89
N VAL A 160 -1.50 3.75 9.63
CA VAL A 160 -1.43 4.51 8.38
C VAL A 160 -0.10 4.26 7.70
N GLY A 161 -0.10 4.16 6.37
CA GLY A 161 1.10 3.85 5.60
C GLY A 161 1.32 4.80 4.42
N MET A 162 2.59 5.01 4.11
CA MET A 162 3.06 5.78 2.97
C MET A 162 3.96 4.89 2.12
N ILE A 163 3.50 4.52 0.93
CA ILE A 163 4.20 3.60 0.02
C ILE A 163 5.50 4.27 -0.46
N ILE A 164 6.59 3.53 -0.36
CA ILE A 164 7.92 3.97 -0.82
C ILE A 164 8.10 3.52 -2.26
N ASP A 165 8.02 2.20 -2.50
CA ASP A 165 8.17 1.58 -3.82
C ASP A 165 7.74 0.10 -3.76
N ARG A 166 7.77 -0.58 -4.90
CA ARG A 166 7.69 -2.05 -4.94
C ARG A 166 8.94 -2.66 -4.31
N VAL A 167 8.82 -3.88 -3.83
CA VAL A 167 9.97 -4.64 -3.33
C VAL A 167 10.82 -5.10 -4.51
N ASP A 168 12.14 -4.85 -4.47
CA ASP A 168 13.05 -5.38 -5.48
C ASP A 168 13.07 -6.92 -5.44
N ALA A 169 12.97 -7.55 -6.61
CA ALA A 169 12.99 -9.02 -6.73
C ALA A 169 14.25 -9.66 -6.11
N ARG A 170 15.34 -8.91 -5.96
CA ARG A 170 16.58 -9.37 -5.31
C ARG A 170 16.41 -9.52 -3.80
N ASP A 171 15.60 -8.69 -3.17
CA ASP A 171 15.37 -8.73 -1.72
C ASP A 171 14.43 -9.88 -1.33
N MET A 172 13.56 -10.32 -2.24
CA MET A 172 12.68 -11.48 -2.02
C MET A 172 13.44 -12.81 -2.09
N VAL A 173 14.47 -12.92 -2.94
CA VAL A 173 15.24 -14.15 -3.13
C VAL A 173 16.16 -14.47 -1.94
N THR A 174 16.59 -13.45 -1.20
CA THR A 174 17.46 -13.65 -0.03
C THR A 174 16.71 -14.22 1.18
N GLU A 175 15.43 -13.92 1.36
CA GLU A 175 14.62 -14.48 2.46
C GLU A 175 14.25 -15.95 2.22
N ASP A 176 13.86 -16.32 0.98
CA ASP A 176 13.57 -17.72 0.61
C ASP A 176 14.84 -18.61 0.58
N ALA A 177 15.97 -18.04 0.16
CA ALA A 177 17.24 -18.77 0.14
C ALA A 177 17.78 -19.10 1.55
N LEU A 178 17.56 -18.21 2.51
CA LEU A 178 17.92 -18.43 3.91
C LEU A 178 16.98 -19.47 4.59
N ALA A 179 15.71 -19.53 4.20
CA ALA A 179 14.77 -20.53 4.69
C ALA A 179 15.11 -21.96 4.21
N VAL A 180 15.65 -22.10 3.01
CA VAL A 180 16.05 -23.39 2.42
C VAL A 180 17.39 -23.91 3.02
N LEU A 181 18.28 -23.01 3.46
CA LEU A 181 19.57 -23.37 4.04
C LEU A 181 19.51 -23.83 5.51
N ASN A 182 18.38 -23.65 6.18
CA ASN A 182 18.16 -24.03 7.59
C ASN A 182 17.39 -25.34 7.79
N LEU A 183 17.30 -26.22 6.78
CA LEU A 183 16.80 -27.57 6.97
C LEU A 183 17.88 -28.41 7.65
N PRO A 184 17.64 -29.01 8.83
CA PRO A 184 18.57 -29.96 9.45
C PRO A 184 18.64 -31.21 8.59
N GLU A 185 19.87 -31.76 8.44
CA GLU A 185 20.13 -33.08 7.86
C GLU A 185 19.50 -34.23 8.65
#